data_304cfb57b852a4fbd437625febff64ce
#
_entry.id   304cfb57b852a4fbd437625febff64ce
#
_cell.length_a   1.000
_cell.length_b   1.000
_cell.length_c   1.000
_cell.angle_alpha   90.00
_cell.angle_beta   90.00
_cell.angle_gamma   90.00
#
_symmetry.space_group_name_H-M   'P 1'
#
loop_
_entity.id
_entity.type
_entity.pdbx_description
1 polymer ?
#
loop_
_entity_poly.entity_id
_entity_poly.type
_entity_poly.pdbx_seq_one_letter_code
_entity_poly.pdbx_strand_id
1 'polypeptide(L)'
;MKILNPGFLFLFFYLLGFLGDSPVDAAVKKYQFDVQMKNVSRLCNAKPIVTVNGMFPGPTVYAREGDRVIINVTNHVKYNLSIHWHGLKQYRNGWADGPAYITQCPMQTGQSYVYDFNVTGQRGTLWWHAHILWLRATVYGAIVILPQPGKPYPFPQPYQETNIVLGEWWNGDVETAVNQANQLGAPPPMSDAHTINGKPGPLFPCSEKHTFVVEVEAGKTYLLRIINAALNDELFFGIAGHDMTVVEIDAVYTKPFTTKFILIGPGQTTNVLVKTDRSPNRYFMAAGPFMDAPVSVDNKTVTAILQYKGVPNTVIPILPKLPSPNDTSFALDYNGKLRSLNTPNFPALVPLKVDRRLFYTIGLGINACPTCVNGTNLAASINNITFIMPKIALLKAHYFNLPGVFRTDFPDRPPKAFNYTGVPLTANLGTSTGTRLSRVKFNTTIELVLQDTNLLTVESHPFHLHGYNFFVVGTGVGNFDPKTDPAKFNLIDPPERNTVGVPTGGWTAIRFRADNPGVWFMHCHLEVHTMWGLKMAFVVENGDTPELSVLPPPKDYPSC
;
A
#
# COMPACT_ATOMS: atom_id res chain seq x y z
N MET A 1 90.11 -22.75 -5.26
CA MET A 1 89.77 -22.84 -6.69
C MET A 1 88.31 -23.09 -6.76
N LYS A 2 87.57 -22.04 -7.10
CA LYS A 2 86.44 -21.98 -8.03
C LYS A 2 85.31 -23.03 -7.81
N ILE A 3 84.02 -22.78 -7.70
CA ILE A 3 83.18 -22.03 -8.64
C ILE A 3 81.88 -21.65 -7.94
N LEU A 4 81.43 -20.45 -8.23
CA LEU A 4 80.13 -19.91 -7.93
C LEU A 4 78.98 -20.74 -8.61
N ASN A 5 77.86 -20.84 -7.90
CA ASN A 5 76.59 -21.24 -8.53
C ASN A 5 75.54 -20.15 -8.26
N PRO A 6 74.90 -19.59 -9.29
CA PRO A 6 73.95 -18.53 -9.09
C PRO A 6 72.56 -19.13 -8.82
N GLY A 7 71.95 -18.65 -7.73
CA GLY A 7 70.58 -19.00 -7.37
C GLY A 7 69.58 -18.41 -8.35
N PHE A 8 68.71 -19.26 -8.86
CA PHE A 8 67.51 -18.88 -9.60
C PHE A 8 66.47 -18.41 -8.61
N LEU A 9 66.19 -17.13 -8.63
CA LEU A 9 65.08 -16.52 -7.93
C LEU A 9 63.81 -16.76 -8.75
N PHE A 10 62.97 -17.72 -8.33
CA PHE A 10 61.61 -17.85 -8.85
C PHE A 10 60.72 -16.79 -8.21
N LEU A 11 60.44 -15.71 -8.92
CA LEU A 11 59.38 -14.77 -8.60
C LEU A 11 58.04 -15.46 -8.95
N PHE A 12 57.33 -15.96 -7.94
CA PHE A 12 55.93 -16.30 -8.06
C PHE A 12 55.12 -14.99 -8.08
N PHE A 13 54.73 -14.53 -9.26
CA PHE A 13 53.68 -13.55 -9.40
C PHE A 13 52.36 -14.23 -9.00
N TYR A 14 51.92 -13.99 -7.77
CA TYR A 14 50.51 -14.17 -7.40
C TYR A 14 49.69 -13.13 -8.18
N LEU A 15 49.15 -13.51 -9.34
CA LEU A 15 48.02 -12.84 -9.93
C LEU A 15 46.81 -13.07 -9.01
N LEU A 16 46.65 -12.23 -7.98
CA LEU A 16 45.39 -12.03 -7.34
C LEU A 16 44.46 -11.39 -8.41
N GLY A 17 43.74 -12.25 -9.10
CA GLY A 17 42.60 -11.84 -9.89
C GLY A 17 41.61 -11.18 -8.94
N PHE A 18 41.64 -9.84 -8.85
CA PHE A 18 40.51 -9.07 -8.44
C PHE A 18 39.42 -9.38 -9.48
N LEU A 19 38.59 -10.36 -9.18
CA LEU A 19 37.23 -10.39 -9.71
C LEU A 19 36.54 -9.17 -9.12
N GLY A 20 36.83 -8.01 -9.65
CA GLY A 20 36.04 -6.81 -9.42
C GLY A 20 34.62 -7.18 -9.82
N ASP A 21 33.69 -7.16 -8.86
CA ASP A 21 32.28 -7.05 -9.16
C ASP A 21 32.15 -5.88 -10.13
N SER A 22 32.00 -6.18 -11.41
CA SER A 22 31.66 -5.14 -12.39
C SER A 22 30.40 -4.46 -11.85
N PRO A 23 30.37 -3.13 -11.70
CA PRO A 23 29.15 -2.46 -11.30
C PRO A 23 28.07 -2.92 -12.29
N VAL A 24 27.08 -3.64 -11.78
CA VAL A 24 25.93 -4.03 -12.59
C VAL A 24 25.24 -2.74 -12.95
N ASP A 25 25.40 -2.29 -14.20
CA ASP A 25 24.78 -1.07 -14.69
C ASP A 25 23.27 -1.14 -14.45
N ALA A 26 22.74 -0.14 -13.76
CA ALA A 26 21.31 0.02 -13.52
C ALA A 26 20.59 0.04 -14.87
N ALA A 27 19.70 -0.93 -15.10
CA ALA A 27 18.96 -1.00 -16.35
C ALA A 27 17.84 0.05 -16.40
N VAL A 28 17.55 0.52 -17.61
CA VAL A 28 16.40 1.40 -17.86
C VAL A 28 15.22 0.53 -18.31
N LYS A 29 14.16 0.48 -17.50
CA LYS A 29 12.90 -0.21 -17.81
C LYS A 29 11.89 0.80 -18.33
N LYS A 30 11.37 0.58 -19.54
CA LYS A 30 10.40 1.48 -20.18
C LYS A 30 9.06 0.78 -20.33
N TYR A 31 7.97 1.50 -19.99
CA TYR A 31 6.60 1.03 -20.12
C TYR A 31 5.73 2.10 -20.78
N GLN A 32 4.70 1.63 -21.51
CA GLN A 32 3.63 2.45 -22.04
C GLN A 32 2.31 2.02 -21.38
N PHE A 33 1.62 2.97 -20.76
CA PHE A 33 0.32 2.78 -20.13
C PHE A 33 -0.72 3.61 -20.87
N ASP A 34 -1.52 2.95 -21.70
CA ASP A 34 -2.67 3.56 -22.37
C ASP A 34 -3.92 3.30 -21.53
N VAL A 35 -4.40 4.34 -20.86
CA VAL A 35 -5.60 4.26 -20.02
C VAL A 35 -6.82 4.44 -20.88
N GLN A 36 -7.63 3.37 -21.00
CA GLN A 36 -8.72 3.28 -21.96
C GLN A 36 -9.93 2.50 -21.44
N MET A 37 -11.08 2.72 -22.03
CA MET A 37 -12.29 1.96 -21.71
C MET A 37 -12.23 0.56 -22.33
N LYS A 38 -12.74 -0.43 -21.58
CA LYS A 38 -12.93 -1.81 -22.06
C LYS A 38 -14.23 -2.39 -21.51
N ASN A 39 -14.99 -3.09 -22.33
CA ASN A 39 -16.14 -3.85 -21.86
C ASN A 39 -15.67 -5.14 -21.16
N VAL A 40 -16.15 -5.33 -19.93
CA VAL A 40 -15.83 -6.49 -19.09
C VAL A 40 -17.13 -7.07 -18.54
N SER A 41 -17.28 -8.38 -18.59
CA SER A 41 -18.43 -9.09 -18.03
C SER A 41 -18.07 -9.78 -16.72
N ARG A 42 -18.84 -9.51 -15.67
CA ARG A 42 -18.78 -10.18 -14.35
C ARG A 42 -20.20 -10.28 -13.79
N LEU A 43 -20.48 -11.28 -12.98
CA LEU A 43 -21.74 -11.42 -12.25
C LEU A 43 -22.99 -11.26 -13.16
N CYS A 44 -22.99 -11.93 -14.30
CA CYS A 44 -24.05 -11.83 -15.34
C CYS A 44 -24.20 -10.44 -16.00
N ASN A 45 -23.39 -9.46 -15.66
CA ASN A 45 -23.47 -8.10 -16.15
C ASN A 45 -22.24 -7.71 -16.97
N ALA A 46 -22.44 -7.04 -18.11
CA ALA A 46 -21.38 -6.48 -18.94
C ALA A 46 -21.41 -4.95 -18.85
N LYS A 47 -20.28 -4.34 -18.55
CA LYS A 47 -20.15 -2.88 -18.48
C LYS A 47 -18.80 -2.40 -18.97
N PRO A 48 -18.69 -1.15 -19.44
CA PRO A 48 -17.40 -0.52 -19.69
C PRO A 48 -16.72 -0.19 -18.36
N ILE A 49 -15.42 -0.50 -18.27
CA ILE A 49 -14.54 -0.10 -17.15
C ILE A 49 -13.30 0.58 -17.68
N VAL A 50 -12.68 1.40 -16.84
CA VAL A 50 -11.35 1.97 -17.12
C VAL A 50 -10.29 0.90 -16.90
N THR A 51 -9.39 0.75 -17.86
CA THR A 51 -8.32 -0.25 -17.85
C THR A 51 -7.00 0.36 -18.30
N VAL A 52 -5.89 -0.29 -18.00
CA VAL A 52 -4.58 0.04 -18.58
C VAL A 52 -4.22 -1.03 -19.62
N ASN A 53 -3.91 -0.60 -20.84
CA ASN A 53 -3.60 -1.48 -21.98
C ASN A 53 -4.68 -2.54 -22.24
N GLY A 54 -5.93 -2.24 -21.93
CA GLY A 54 -7.05 -3.20 -22.05
C GLY A 54 -6.98 -4.38 -21.06
N MET A 55 -6.18 -4.30 -20.00
CA MET A 55 -6.01 -5.34 -18.97
C MET A 55 -6.73 -4.98 -17.67
N PHE A 56 -7.29 -5.99 -16.99
CA PHE A 56 -7.88 -5.88 -15.65
C PHE A 56 -7.59 -7.16 -14.84
N PRO A 57 -6.78 -7.12 -13.77
CA PRO A 57 -5.91 -5.99 -13.38
C PRO A 57 -4.98 -5.55 -14.50
N GLY A 58 -4.42 -4.34 -14.39
CA GLY A 58 -3.49 -3.77 -15.35
C GLY A 58 -2.13 -4.51 -15.38
N PRO A 59 -1.20 -4.07 -16.24
CA PRO A 59 0.08 -4.75 -16.44
C PRO A 59 0.94 -4.72 -15.17
N THR A 60 1.71 -5.81 -14.95
CA THR A 60 2.73 -5.85 -13.90
C THR A 60 3.98 -5.09 -14.37
N VAL A 61 4.46 -4.19 -13.53
CA VAL A 61 5.75 -3.51 -13.70
C VAL A 61 6.84 -4.37 -13.06
N TYR A 62 7.83 -4.80 -13.83
CA TYR A 62 9.00 -5.54 -13.36
C TYR A 62 10.23 -4.64 -13.39
N ALA A 63 10.93 -4.56 -12.27
CA ALA A 63 12.21 -3.87 -12.13
C ALA A 63 13.14 -4.69 -11.24
N ARG A 64 14.40 -4.29 -11.17
CA ARG A 64 15.34 -4.73 -10.15
C ARG A 64 15.71 -3.56 -9.26
N GLU A 65 16.14 -3.86 -8.05
CA GLU A 65 16.74 -2.87 -7.17
C GLU A 65 17.89 -2.15 -7.90
N GLY A 66 17.82 -0.82 -7.94
CA GLY A 66 18.75 0.04 -8.66
C GLY A 66 18.33 0.44 -10.07
N ASP A 67 17.35 -0.23 -10.69
CA ASP A 67 16.87 0.12 -12.03
C ASP A 67 16.23 1.52 -12.05
N ARG A 68 16.35 2.19 -13.20
CA ARG A 68 15.54 3.35 -13.56
C ARG A 68 14.29 2.89 -14.30
N VAL A 69 13.14 3.33 -13.86
CA VAL A 69 11.84 3.00 -14.44
C VAL A 69 11.24 4.25 -15.08
N ILE A 70 10.85 4.14 -16.35
CA ILE A 70 10.22 5.22 -17.12
C ILE A 70 8.88 4.69 -17.62
N ILE A 71 7.78 5.30 -17.18
CA ILE A 71 6.44 4.90 -17.59
C ILE A 71 5.74 6.11 -18.20
N ASN A 72 5.48 6.02 -19.50
CA ASN A 72 4.66 7.01 -20.18
C ASN A 72 3.18 6.61 -20.03
N VAL A 73 2.40 7.47 -19.38
CA VAL A 73 0.96 7.24 -19.17
C VAL A 73 0.18 8.20 -20.07
N THR A 74 -0.71 7.66 -20.90
CA THR A 74 -1.59 8.44 -21.78
C THR A 74 -3.04 8.23 -21.36
N ASN A 75 -3.76 9.31 -21.12
CA ASN A 75 -5.16 9.29 -20.71
C ASN A 75 -6.09 9.38 -21.94
N HIS A 76 -6.73 8.26 -22.30
CA HIS A 76 -7.74 8.20 -23.36
C HIS A 76 -9.19 8.18 -22.84
N VAL A 77 -9.39 8.32 -21.52
CA VAL A 77 -10.74 8.30 -20.93
C VAL A 77 -11.24 9.69 -20.59
N LYS A 78 -12.54 9.82 -20.39
CA LYS A 78 -13.20 11.10 -20.04
C LYS A 78 -12.90 11.61 -18.62
N TYR A 79 -12.30 10.77 -17.78
CA TYR A 79 -11.97 11.11 -16.40
C TYR A 79 -10.57 11.72 -16.32
N ASN A 80 -10.37 12.66 -15.42
CA ASN A 80 -9.05 13.11 -15.04
C ASN A 80 -8.27 11.95 -14.39
N LEU A 81 -6.96 11.87 -14.64
CA LEU A 81 -6.14 10.71 -14.25
C LEU A 81 -4.84 11.12 -13.59
N SER A 82 -4.47 10.42 -12.55
CA SER A 82 -3.08 10.34 -12.06
C SER A 82 -2.79 8.92 -11.57
N ILE A 83 -1.53 8.49 -11.64
CA ILE A 83 -1.10 7.15 -11.20
C ILE A 83 -0.10 7.31 -10.07
N HIS A 84 -0.31 6.56 -9.00
CA HIS A 84 0.60 6.45 -7.87
C HIS A 84 1.31 5.09 -7.87
N TRP A 85 2.58 5.11 -7.52
CA TRP A 85 3.47 3.96 -7.40
C TRP A 85 3.61 3.63 -5.92
N HIS A 86 2.59 2.94 -5.39
CA HIS A 86 2.39 2.73 -3.97
C HIS A 86 3.56 2.01 -3.30
N GLY A 87 4.13 2.69 -2.29
CA GLY A 87 5.28 2.21 -1.53
C GLY A 87 6.64 2.52 -2.13
N LEU A 88 6.72 3.04 -3.36
CA LEU A 88 7.98 3.56 -3.89
C LEU A 88 8.36 4.88 -3.20
N LYS A 89 9.60 4.98 -2.72
CA LYS A 89 10.06 6.13 -1.94
C LYS A 89 10.15 7.42 -2.74
N GLN A 90 10.28 7.34 -4.07
CA GLN A 90 10.40 8.52 -4.94
C GLN A 90 11.42 9.54 -4.41
N TYR A 91 12.59 9.06 -4.00
CA TYR A 91 13.58 9.84 -3.27
C TYR A 91 13.93 11.15 -4.00
N ARG A 92 13.65 12.29 -3.35
CA ARG A 92 13.80 13.67 -3.86
C ARG A 92 12.93 14.00 -5.08
N ASN A 93 12.14 13.05 -5.56
CA ASN A 93 11.40 13.11 -6.81
C ASN A 93 9.88 12.97 -6.58
N GLY A 94 9.34 13.77 -5.68
CA GLY A 94 7.89 13.80 -5.44
C GLY A 94 7.04 14.04 -6.69
N TRP A 95 7.63 14.61 -7.76
CA TRP A 95 6.95 14.81 -9.05
C TRP A 95 6.48 13.51 -9.69
N ALA A 96 7.14 12.39 -9.41
CA ALA A 96 6.76 11.07 -9.92
C ALA A 96 5.88 10.27 -8.94
N ASP A 97 5.49 10.82 -7.79
CA ASP A 97 4.68 10.10 -6.79
C ASP A 97 3.22 9.91 -7.22
N GLY A 98 2.59 10.92 -7.81
CA GLY A 98 1.34 10.76 -8.56
C GLY A 98 0.03 11.18 -7.90
N PRO A 99 -0.17 11.33 -6.58
CA PRO A 99 -1.46 11.69 -6.02
C PRO A 99 -1.92 13.06 -6.52
N ALA A 100 -3.16 13.10 -7.04
CA ALA A 100 -3.77 14.28 -7.64
C ALA A 100 -3.84 15.43 -6.65
N TYR A 101 -3.43 16.62 -7.07
CA TYR A 101 -3.40 17.87 -6.31
C TYR A 101 -2.48 17.85 -5.06
N ILE A 102 -1.78 16.75 -4.81
CA ILE A 102 -0.73 16.66 -3.79
C ILE A 102 0.64 16.87 -4.46
N THR A 103 1.04 15.97 -5.34
CA THR A 103 2.33 16.04 -6.03
C THR A 103 2.22 16.43 -7.48
N GLN A 104 1.07 16.28 -8.12
CA GLN A 104 0.80 16.70 -9.49
C GLN A 104 -0.65 17.12 -9.68
N CYS A 105 -0.93 17.85 -10.76
CA CYS A 105 -2.30 17.97 -11.25
C CYS A 105 -2.64 16.77 -12.14
N PRO A 106 -3.89 16.34 -12.17
CA PRO A 106 -4.26 15.18 -12.97
C PRO A 106 -4.17 15.45 -14.47
N MET A 107 -3.81 14.43 -15.24
CA MET A 107 -3.85 14.44 -16.70
C MET A 107 -5.31 14.48 -17.17
N GLN A 108 -5.64 15.42 -18.04
CA GLN A 108 -6.92 15.50 -18.71
C GLN A 108 -6.97 14.51 -19.89
N THR A 109 -8.16 14.30 -20.46
CA THR A 109 -8.35 13.48 -21.67
C THR A 109 -7.40 13.92 -22.78
N GLY A 110 -6.69 12.98 -23.39
CA GLY A 110 -5.71 13.20 -24.46
C GLY A 110 -4.33 13.66 -23.98
N GLN A 111 -4.13 13.91 -22.70
CA GLN A 111 -2.82 14.26 -22.14
C GLN A 111 -2.01 13.04 -21.75
N SER A 112 -0.69 13.21 -21.72
CA SER A 112 0.27 12.21 -21.24
C SER A 112 1.19 12.82 -20.18
N TYR A 113 1.74 11.96 -19.32
CA TYR A 113 2.78 12.31 -18.36
C TYR A 113 3.78 11.17 -18.23
N VAL A 114 5.07 11.50 -18.14
CA VAL A 114 6.16 10.54 -18.00
C VAL A 114 6.58 10.46 -16.54
N TYR A 115 6.28 9.34 -15.91
CA TYR A 115 6.80 9.01 -14.58
C TYR A 115 8.19 8.39 -14.75
N ASP A 116 9.21 9.08 -14.27
CA ASP A 116 10.62 8.70 -14.40
C ASP A 116 11.28 8.71 -13.03
N PHE A 117 11.66 7.53 -12.54
CA PHE A 117 12.18 7.36 -11.19
C PHE A 117 13.16 6.20 -11.07
N ASN A 118 14.01 6.23 -10.03
CA ASN A 118 14.93 5.17 -9.68
C ASN A 118 14.36 4.31 -8.55
N VAL A 119 14.50 2.98 -8.66
CA VAL A 119 14.15 2.03 -7.61
C VAL A 119 15.34 1.88 -6.67
N THR A 120 15.45 2.78 -5.69
CA THR A 120 16.62 2.88 -4.83
C THR A 120 16.41 2.15 -3.50
N GLY A 121 17.20 1.09 -3.25
CA GLY A 121 17.22 0.37 -1.97
C GLY A 121 15.90 -0.35 -1.63
N GLN A 122 15.07 -0.65 -2.63
CA GLN A 122 13.81 -1.36 -2.46
C GLN A 122 13.79 -2.62 -3.31
N ARG A 123 13.24 -3.69 -2.77
CA ARG A 123 13.06 -5.00 -3.42
C ARG A 123 11.88 -5.72 -2.81
N GLY A 124 11.09 -6.42 -3.63
CA GLY A 124 9.90 -7.14 -3.20
C GLY A 124 8.66 -6.79 -4.00
N THR A 125 7.51 -6.90 -3.39
CA THR A 125 6.22 -6.63 -4.02
C THR A 125 5.63 -5.33 -3.52
N LEU A 126 5.37 -4.45 -4.47
CA LEU A 126 4.57 -3.24 -4.33
C LEU A 126 3.46 -3.27 -5.39
N TRP A 127 2.76 -2.15 -5.57
CA TRP A 127 1.71 -2.06 -6.57
C TRP A 127 1.54 -0.62 -7.06
N TRP A 128 0.77 -0.42 -8.13
CA TRP A 128 0.44 0.88 -8.66
C TRP A 128 -1.07 1.00 -8.86
N HIS A 129 -1.59 2.21 -8.75
CA HIS A 129 -3.02 2.45 -8.92
C HIS A 129 -3.33 3.90 -9.29
N ALA A 130 -4.52 4.14 -9.85
CA ALA A 130 -5.04 5.49 -10.00
C ALA A 130 -5.19 6.15 -8.63
N HIS A 131 -4.80 7.41 -8.52
CA HIS A 131 -4.86 8.17 -7.26
C HIS A 131 -5.69 9.44 -7.41
N ILE A 132 -6.85 9.29 -7.99
CA ILE A 132 -7.89 10.30 -8.16
C ILE A 132 -9.25 9.63 -8.32
N LEU A 133 -10.28 10.18 -7.67
CA LEU A 133 -11.63 9.62 -7.71
C LEU A 133 -11.64 8.14 -7.27
N TRP A 134 -12.65 7.39 -7.68
CA TRP A 134 -12.71 5.95 -7.43
C TRP A 134 -12.17 5.10 -8.59
N LEU A 135 -11.36 5.68 -9.48
CA LEU A 135 -10.75 4.95 -10.60
C LEU A 135 -9.87 3.77 -10.14
N ARG A 136 -9.38 3.80 -8.89
CA ARG A 136 -8.65 2.68 -8.29
C ARG A 136 -9.48 1.39 -8.24
N ALA A 137 -10.80 1.45 -8.34
CA ALA A 137 -11.66 0.26 -8.43
C ALA A 137 -11.25 -0.70 -9.57
N THR A 138 -10.69 -0.18 -10.67
CA THR A 138 -10.30 -0.98 -11.83
C THR A 138 -8.92 -0.63 -12.41
N VAL A 139 -8.31 0.48 -12.00
CA VAL A 139 -7.02 0.97 -12.50
C VAL A 139 -5.94 0.70 -11.47
N TYR A 140 -5.40 -0.52 -11.49
CA TYR A 140 -4.32 -0.97 -10.60
C TYR A 140 -3.57 -2.16 -11.19
N GLY A 141 -2.35 -2.39 -10.70
CA GLY A 141 -1.53 -3.54 -11.06
C GLY A 141 -0.34 -3.73 -10.13
N ALA A 142 0.35 -4.85 -10.25
CA ALA A 142 1.49 -5.19 -9.41
C ALA A 142 2.76 -4.44 -9.84
N ILE A 143 3.66 -4.19 -8.87
CA ILE A 143 5.07 -3.86 -9.07
C ILE A 143 5.90 -4.96 -8.42
N VAL A 144 6.75 -5.61 -9.21
CA VAL A 144 7.67 -6.64 -8.72
C VAL A 144 9.09 -6.15 -8.89
N ILE A 145 9.74 -5.89 -7.76
CA ILE A 145 11.13 -5.46 -7.71
C ILE A 145 11.99 -6.65 -7.30
N LEU A 146 12.70 -7.20 -8.26
CA LEU A 146 13.61 -8.31 -8.01
C LEU A 146 14.89 -7.81 -7.32
N PRO A 147 15.58 -8.66 -6.54
CA PRO A 147 16.91 -8.35 -6.03
C PRO A 147 17.88 -8.01 -7.18
N GLN A 148 18.97 -7.34 -6.86
CA GLN A 148 20.08 -7.13 -7.82
C GLN A 148 20.57 -8.47 -8.38
N PRO A 149 21.09 -8.50 -9.62
CA PRO A 149 21.68 -9.71 -10.17
C PRO A 149 22.74 -10.30 -9.23
N GLY A 150 22.67 -11.63 -9.04
CA GLY A 150 23.59 -12.35 -8.15
C GLY A 150 23.26 -12.24 -6.65
N LYS A 151 22.27 -11.45 -6.23
CA LYS A 151 21.79 -11.42 -4.85
C LYS A 151 20.60 -12.39 -4.70
N PRO A 152 20.73 -13.45 -3.89
CA PRO A 152 19.61 -14.38 -3.66
C PRO A 152 18.55 -13.76 -2.74
N TYR A 153 17.36 -14.36 -2.74
CA TYR A 153 16.38 -14.13 -1.67
C TYR A 153 16.95 -14.60 -0.31
N PRO A 154 16.58 -13.98 0.82
CA PRO A 154 16.97 -14.44 2.14
C PRO A 154 16.13 -15.65 2.63
N PHE A 155 15.36 -16.25 1.76
CA PHE A 155 14.54 -17.44 1.96
C PHE A 155 14.76 -18.42 0.80
N PRO A 156 14.32 -19.69 0.90
CA PRO A 156 14.52 -20.67 -0.17
C PRO A 156 13.97 -20.19 -1.52
N GLN A 157 14.78 -20.34 -2.57
CA GLN A 157 14.41 -19.93 -3.93
C GLN A 157 13.11 -20.63 -4.33
N PRO A 158 12.04 -19.91 -4.68
CA PRO A 158 10.80 -20.50 -5.14
C PRO A 158 10.98 -21.15 -6.53
N TYR A 159 10.21 -22.21 -6.78
CA TYR A 159 10.14 -22.84 -8.08
C TYR A 159 9.50 -21.91 -9.12
N GLN A 160 8.45 -21.19 -8.70
CA GLN A 160 7.75 -20.20 -9.52
C GLN A 160 7.09 -19.15 -8.62
N GLU A 161 6.81 -17.98 -9.18
CA GLU A 161 6.19 -16.85 -8.50
C GLU A 161 4.89 -16.44 -9.20
N THR A 162 3.88 -16.01 -8.43
CA THR A 162 2.58 -15.62 -8.97
C THR A 162 2.02 -14.44 -8.19
N ASN A 163 1.51 -13.43 -8.92
CA ASN A 163 0.80 -12.30 -8.32
C ASN A 163 -0.65 -12.66 -8.03
N ILE A 164 -1.09 -12.40 -6.81
CA ILE A 164 -2.47 -12.56 -6.34
C ILE A 164 -2.97 -11.17 -5.95
N VAL A 165 -3.81 -10.56 -6.80
CA VAL A 165 -4.34 -9.22 -6.55
C VAL A 165 -5.78 -9.34 -6.09
N LEU A 166 -6.03 -9.02 -4.83
CA LEU A 166 -7.35 -8.95 -4.24
C LEU A 166 -7.95 -7.59 -4.58
N GLY A 167 -9.23 -7.52 -4.88
CA GLY A 167 -9.92 -6.28 -5.25
C GLY A 167 -11.42 -6.41 -5.08
N GLU A 168 -12.15 -5.36 -5.44
CA GLU A 168 -13.61 -5.28 -5.37
C GLU A 168 -14.22 -5.06 -6.75
N TRP A 169 -15.48 -5.42 -6.88
CA TRP A 169 -16.26 -5.25 -8.10
C TRP A 169 -17.64 -4.68 -7.79
N TRP A 170 -18.05 -3.68 -8.54
CA TRP A 170 -19.42 -3.13 -8.56
C TRP A 170 -20.06 -3.41 -9.92
N ASN A 171 -21.32 -3.80 -9.95
CA ASN A 171 -22.08 -3.98 -11.19
C ASN A 171 -22.45 -2.64 -11.84
N GLY A 172 -22.70 -1.63 -11.01
CA GLY A 172 -22.94 -0.25 -11.44
C GLY A 172 -21.66 0.50 -11.84
N ASP A 173 -21.83 1.68 -12.41
CA ASP A 173 -20.73 2.64 -12.61
C ASP A 173 -20.36 3.28 -11.27
N VAL A 174 -19.11 3.06 -10.85
CA VAL A 174 -18.64 3.45 -9.51
C VAL A 174 -18.62 4.96 -9.33
N GLU A 175 -18.19 5.71 -10.34
CA GLU A 175 -18.12 7.17 -10.27
C GLU A 175 -19.53 7.79 -10.18
N THR A 176 -20.49 7.22 -10.89
CA THR A 176 -21.90 7.64 -10.79
C THR A 176 -22.45 7.37 -9.39
N ALA A 177 -22.19 6.18 -8.83
CA ALA A 177 -22.65 5.81 -7.48
C ALA A 177 -22.07 6.72 -6.39
N VAL A 178 -20.77 7.03 -6.48
CA VAL A 178 -20.09 7.94 -5.56
C VAL A 178 -20.62 9.37 -5.68
N ASN A 179 -20.83 9.86 -6.89
CA ASN A 179 -21.40 11.21 -7.10
C ASN A 179 -22.82 11.32 -6.51
N GLN A 180 -23.65 10.30 -6.67
CA GLN A 180 -24.97 10.24 -6.04
C GLN A 180 -24.89 10.23 -4.51
N ALA A 181 -23.98 9.43 -3.95
CA ALA A 181 -23.75 9.39 -2.51
C ALA A 181 -23.33 10.76 -1.95
N ASN A 182 -22.42 11.45 -2.64
CA ASN A 182 -21.98 12.80 -2.28
C ASN A 182 -23.13 13.82 -2.34
N GLN A 183 -23.98 13.76 -3.37
CA GLN A 183 -25.15 14.63 -3.50
C GLN A 183 -26.17 14.38 -2.39
N LEU A 184 -26.31 13.15 -1.95
CA LEU A 184 -27.19 12.79 -0.82
C LEU A 184 -26.59 13.17 0.53
N GLY A 185 -25.26 13.22 0.64
CA GLY A 185 -24.51 13.28 1.92
C GLY A 185 -24.46 11.93 2.64
N ALA A 186 -24.51 10.83 1.89
CA ALA A 186 -24.56 9.45 2.37
C ALA A 186 -23.28 8.68 2.01
N PRO A 187 -23.01 7.52 2.64
CA PRO A 187 -21.94 6.64 2.19
C PRO A 187 -22.23 6.04 0.81
N PRO A 188 -21.22 5.77 -0.02
CA PRO A 188 -21.37 5.05 -1.27
C PRO A 188 -21.77 3.60 -1.02
N PRO A 189 -22.38 2.91 -2.03
CA PRO A 189 -22.77 1.52 -1.89
C PRO A 189 -21.56 0.60 -1.75
N MET A 190 -21.72 -0.48 -0.98
CA MET A 190 -20.75 -1.57 -0.90
C MET A 190 -20.55 -2.25 -2.26
N SER A 191 -19.41 -2.94 -2.42
CA SER A 191 -19.15 -3.76 -3.61
C SER A 191 -20.12 -4.94 -3.74
N ASP A 192 -20.35 -5.37 -4.99
CA ASP A 192 -21.18 -6.55 -5.29
C ASP A 192 -20.42 -7.86 -5.11
N ALA A 193 -19.09 -7.83 -5.20
CA ALA A 193 -18.21 -8.96 -4.95
C ALA A 193 -16.77 -8.51 -4.71
N HIS A 194 -16.01 -9.32 -3.97
CA HIS A 194 -14.55 -9.29 -4.03
C HIS A 194 -14.05 -10.03 -5.29
N THR A 195 -12.80 -9.79 -5.67
CA THR A 195 -12.16 -10.45 -6.80
C THR A 195 -10.74 -10.91 -6.47
N ILE A 196 -10.31 -12.01 -7.09
CA ILE A 196 -8.89 -12.42 -7.17
C ILE A 196 -8.46 -12.26 -8.63
N ASN A 197 -7.46 -11.41 -8.87
CA ASN A 197 -7.02 -11.05 -10.22
C ASN A 197 -8.18 -10.63 -11.14
N GLY A 198 -9.08 -9.78 -10.59
CA GLY A 198 -10.25 -9.25 -11.31
C GLY A 198 -11.35 -10.26 -11.59
N LYS A 199 -11.35 -11.42 -10.95
CA LYS A 199 -12.31 -12.51 -11.14
C LYS A 199 -12.97 -12.90 -9.83
N PRO A 200 -14.33 -12.99 -9.74
CA PRO A 200 -15.03 -13.31 -8.51
C PRO A 200 -15.00 -14.81 -8.13
N GLY A 201 -14.74 -15.70 -9.12
CA GLY A 201 -14.69 -17.14 -8.89
C GLY A 201 -16.05 -17.85 -8.95
N PRO A 202 -16.07 -19.20 -8.90
CA PRO A 202 -17.23 -20.01 -9.27
C PRO A 202 -18.34 -20.01 -8.21
N LEU A 203 -18.14 -19.43 -7.02
CA LEU A 203 -19.18 -19.31 -6.01
C LEU A 203 -20.20 -18.19 -6.32
N PHE A 204 -19.90 -17.34 -7.31
CA PHE A 204 -20.81 -16.28 -7.74
C PHE A 204 -21.56 -16.67 -9.03
N PRO A 205 -22.82 -16.20 -9.20
CA PRO A 205 -23.59 -16.46 -10.43
C PRO A 205 -22.83 -16.01 -11.69
N CYS A 206 -22.95 -16.77 -12.78
CA CYS A 206 -22.32 -16.51 -14.08
C CYS A 206 -20.79 -16.38 -14.08
N SER A 207 -20.11 -16.81 -13.00
CA SER A 207 -18.70 -16.51 -12.77
C SER A 207 -17.77 -17.73 -12.86
N GLU A 208 -18.28 -18.91 -13.13
CA GLU A 208 -17.48 -20.14 -13.22
C GLU A 208 -16.32 -19.98 -14.21
N LYS A 209 -16.59 -19.48 -15.42
CA LYS A 209 -15.54 -19.17 -16.43
C LYS A 209 -14.64 -17.98 -16.05
N HIS A 210 -15.02 -17.20 -15.05
CA HIS A 210 -14.28 -16.09 -14.51
C HIS A 210 -13.61 -16.48 -13.18
N THR A 211 -12.87 -17.60 -13.21
CA THR A 211 -12.08 -18.11 -12.09
C THR A 211 -10.60 -17.97 -12.42
N PHE A 212 -9.81 -17.47 -11.48
CA PHE A 212 -8.36 -17.47 -11.58
C PHE A 212 -7.83 -18.83 -11.13
N VAL A 213 -6.89 -19.38 -11.88
CA VAL A 213 -6.29 -20.70 -11.60
C VAL A 213 -4.79 -20.57 -11.58
N VAL A 214 -4.16 -21.10 -10.54
CA VAL A 214 -2.71 -21.30 -10.43
C VAL A 214 -2.45 -22.80 -10.53
N GLU A 215 -1.80 -23.23 -11.60
CA GLU A 215 -1.38 -24.61 -11.77
C GLU A 215 -0.05 -24.84 -11.03
N VAL A 216 0.03 -25.91 -10.22
CA VAL A 216 1.20 -26.23 -9.41
C VAL A 216 1.63 -27.68 -9.57
N GLU A 217 2.92 -27.93 -9.43
CA GLU A 217 3.52 -29.28 -9.40
C GLU A 217 3.68 -29.73 -7.94
N ALA A 218 3.39 -31.00 -7.67
CA ALA A 218 3.55 -31.56 -6.33
C ALA A 218 5.01 -31.51 -5.84
N GLY A 219 5.22 -31.22 -4.56
CA GLY A 219 6.53 -31.19 -3.91
C GLY A 219 7.37 -29.93 -4.21
N LYS A 220 6.81 -28.93 -4.91
CA LYS A 220 7.51 -27.67 -5.20
C LYS A 220 7.12 -26.59 -4.16
N THR A 221 7.87 -25.49 -4.14
CA THR A 221 7.57 -24.31 -3.32
C THR A 221 7.31 -23.12 -4.24
N TYR A 222 6.17 -22.49 -4.07
CA TYR A 222 5.73 -21.32 -4.85
C TYR A 222 5.78 -20.07 -3.99
N LEU A 223 6.13 -18.93 -4.60
CA LEU A 223 6.00 -17.62 -3.98
C LEU A 223 4.71 -16.97 -4.50
N LEU A 224 3.75 -16.74 -3.61
CA LEU A 224 2.57 -15.95 -3.92
C LEU A 224 2.81 -14.52 -3.43
N ARG A 225 2.70 -13.57 -4.35
CA ARG A 225 2.81 -12.13 -4.12
C ARG A 225 1.41 -11.56 -3.99
N ILE A 226 0.94 -11.39 -2.76
CA ILE A 226 -0.44 -11.03 -2.45
C ILE A 226 -0.53 -9.54 -2.23
N ILE A 227 -1.46 -8.88 -2.94
CA ILE A 227 -1.69 -7.44 -2.92
C ILE A 227 -3.15 -7.22 -2.57
N ASN A 228 -3.46 -6.37 -1.61
CA ASN A 228 -4.83 -5.91 -1.40
C ASN A 228 -5.06 -4.56 -2.10
N ALA A 229 -5.69 -4.61 -3.27
CA ALA A 229 -6.11 -3.46 -4.06
C ALA A 229 -7.60 -3.10 -3.85
N ALA A 230 -8.28 -3.70 -2.88
CA ALA A 230 -9.65 -3.34 -2.51
C ALA A 230 -9.73 -1.85 -2.13
N LEU A 231 -10.88 -1.23 -2.37
CA LEU A 231 -11.10 0.16 -2.03
C LEU A 231 -11.37 0.33 -0.54
N ASN A 232 -12.19 -0.58 0.06
CA ASN A 232 -12.73 -0.35 1.39
C ASN A 232 -12.63 -1.55 2.33
N ASP A 233 -12.16 -2.72 1.88
CA ASP A 233 -12.21 -3.93 2.70
C ASP A 233 -10.81 -4.46 3.07
N GLU A 234 -10.55 -4.61 4.36
CA GLU A 234 -9.50 -5.48 4.86
C GLU A 234 -9.91 -6.93 4.65
N LEU A 235 -8.98 -7.78 4.23
CA LEU A 235 -9.32 -9.14 3.81
C LEU A 235 -8.49 -10.19 4.55
N PHE A 236 -9.15 -11.25 4.99
CA PHE A 236 -8.50 -12.52 5.24
C PHE A 236 -8.26 -13.25 3.92
N PHE A 237 -7.11 -13.90 3.80
CA PHE A 237 -6.81 -14.77 2.66
C PHE A 237 -6.23 -16.09 3.17
N GLY A 238 -6.63 -17.21 2.54
CA GLY A 238 -6.11 -18.54 2.84
C GLY A 238 -6.27 -19.53 1.70
N ILE A 239 -5.58 -20.66 1.80
CA ILE A 239 -5.59 -21.74 0.82
C ILE A 239 -6.00 -23.02 1.51
N ALA A 240 -7.04 -23.69 1.01
CA ALA A 240 -7.51 -24.94 1.61
C ALA A 240 -6.37 -25.95 1.76
N GLY A 241 -6.24 -26.50 2.96
CA GLY A 241 -5.26 -27.55 3.28
C GLY A 241 -3.78 -27.13 3.24
N HIS A 242 -3.44 -25.90 2.87
CA HIS A 242 -2.05 -25.44 2.78
C HIS A 242 -1.73 -24.41 3.84
N ASP A 243 -0.51 -24.49 4.35
CA ASP A 243 0.07 -23.47 5.21
C ASP A 243 0.87 -22.48 4.34
N MET A 244 0.93 -21.23 4.78
CA MET A 244 1.64 -20.15 4.14
C MET A 244 2.76 -19.67 5.06
N THR A 245 3.99 -19.56 4.54
CA THR A 245 5.11 -18.95 5.28
C THR A 245 5.29 -17.53 4.82
N VAL A 246 4.97 -16.56 5.67
CA VAL A 246 5.17 -15.13 5.39
C VAL A 246 6.67 -14.84 5.36
N VAL A 247 7.16 -14.20 4.30
CA VAL A 247 8.59 -13.88 4.10
C VAL A 247 8.86 -12.42 3.75
N GLU A 248 7.81 -11.66 3.41
CA GLU A 248 7.93 -10.25 3.02
C GLU A 248 6.59 -9.55 3.20
N ILE A 249 6.63 -8.29 3.61
CA ILE A 249 5.50 -7.35 3.67
C ILE A 249 5.96 -6.00 3.11
N ASP A 250 5.11 -5.34 2.30
CA ASP A 250 5.36 -4.00 1.75
C ASP A 250 6.79 -3.80 1.21
N ALA A 251 7.30 -4.80 0.45
CA ALA A 251 8.66 -4.86 -0.10
C ALA A 251 9.78 -4.85 0.96
N VAL A 252 9.51 -5.35 2.17
CA VAL A 252 10.49 -5.55 3.23
C VAL A 252 10.49 -7.00 3.71
N TYR A 253 11.64 -7.64 3.74
CA TYR A 253 11.76 -9.01 4.21
C TYR A 253 11.49 -9.14 5.71
N THR A 254 10.77 -10.21 6.07
CA THR A 254 10.40 -10.50 7.45
C THR A 254 11.11 -11.74 7.98
N LYS A 255 11.16 -11.88 9.30
CA LYS A 255 11.43 -13.17 9.92
C LYS A 255 10.32 -14.12 9.50
N PRO A 256 10.64 -15.27 8.88
CA PRO A 256 9.62 -16.19 8.41
C PRO A 256 8.76 -16.74 9.55
N PHE A 257 7.45 -16.76 9.35
CA PHE A 257 6.53 -17.50 10.23
C PHE A 257 5.42 -18.14 9.40
N THR A 258 4.92 -19.27 9.87
CA THR A 258 3.90 -20.04 9.15
C THR A 258 2.53 -19.78 9.75
N THR A 259 1.52 -19.64 8.87
CA THR A 259 0.13 -19.39 9.23
C THR A 259 -0.81 -20.04 8.21
N LYS A 260 -2.06 -20.30 8.61
CA LYS A 260 -3.11 -20.79 7.69
C LYS A 260 -3.81 -19.66 6.94
N PHE A 261 -3.85 -18.48 7.54
CA PHE A 261 -4.51 -17.31 6.98
C PHE A 261 -3.61 -16.09 7.18
N ILE A 262 -3.71 -15.12 6.27
CA ILE A 262 -3.15 -13.79 6.45
C ILE A 262 -4.28 -12.78 6.59
N LEU A 263 -4.00 -11.67 7.28
CA LEU A 263 -4.80 -10.45 7.24
C LEU A 263 -4.06 -9.42 6.41
N ILE A 264 -4.74 -8.78 5.47
CA ILE A 264 -4.15 -7.81 4.58
C ILE A 264 -5.11 -6.65 4.33
N GLY A 265 -4.74 -5.44 4.78
CA GLY A 265 -5.51 -4.21 4.57
C GLY A 265 -5.30 -3.62 3.17
N PRO A 266 -6.24 -2.78 2.70
CA PRO A 266 -6.06 -2.01 1.47
C PRO A 266 -4.73 -1.24 1.46
N GLY A 267 -3.99 -1.37 0.36
CA GLY A 267 -2.65 -0.77 0.23
C GLY A 267 -1.50 -1.68 0.63
N GLN A 268 -1.74 -2.73 1.39
CA GLN A 268 -0.70 -3.64 1.87
C GLN A 268 -0.34 -4.71 0.83
N THR A 269 0.90 -5.20 0.92
CA THR A 269 1.36 -6.39 0.21
C THR A 269 1.96 -7.40 1.18
N THR A 270 1.83 -8.69 0.86
CA THR A 270 2.39 -9.79 1.65
C THR A 270 2.84 -10.91 0.72
N ASN A 271 4.10 -11.29 0.80
CA ASN A 271 4.62 -12.44 0.06
C ASN A 271 4.68 -13.67 0.97
N VAL A 272 4.15 -14.77 0.45
CA VAL A 272 4.15 -16.05 1.18
C VAL A 272 4.74 -17.16 0.35
N LEU A 273 5.51 -18.04 0.98
CA LEU A 273 5.90 -19.32 0.41
C LEU A 273 4.81 -20.35 0.70
N VAL A 274 4.41 -21.07 -0.34
CA VAL A 274 3.45 -22.18 -0.28
C VAL A 274 4.11 -23.44 -0.78
N LYS A 275 4.21 -24.46 0.07
CA LYS A 275 4.71 -25.77 -0.30
C LYS A 275 3.58 -26.65 -0.78
N THR A 276 3.69 -27.20 -1.99
CA THR A 276 2.68 -28.08 -2.59
C THR A 276 2.93 -29.54 -2.22
N ASP A 277 2.83 -29.83 -0.90
CA ASP A 277 3.08 -31.15 -0.30
C ASP A 277 1.79 -31.88 0.11
N ARG A 278 0.64 -31.42 -0.36
CA ARG A 278 -0.65 -32.07 -0.14
C ARG A 278 -0.95 -33.08 -1.25
N SER A 279 -1.93 -33.94 -1.00
CA SER A 279 -2.42 -34.87 -2.02
C SER A 279 -2.83 -34.09 -3.28
N PRO A 280 -2.41 -34.52 -4.50
CA PRO A 280 -2.82 -33.85 -5.71
C PRO A 280 -4.34 -33.71 -5.81
N ASN A 281 -4.82 -32.48 -5.89
CA ASN A 281 -6.24 -32.12 -5.90
C ASN A 281 -6.41 -30.71 -6.44
N ARG A 282 -7.63 -30.18 -6.38
CA ARG A 282 -7.97 -28.78 -6.56
C ARG A 282 -8.33 -28.17 -5.21
N TYR A 283 -7.74 -27.02 -4.89
CA TYR A 283 -7.95 -26.34 -3.62
C TYR A 283 -8.35 -24.90 -3.88
N PHE A 284 -9.37 -24.39 -3.19
CA PHE A 284 -9.66 -22.98 -3.29
C PHE A 284 -8.62 -22.14 -2.52
N MET A 285 -8.12 -21.12 -3.19
CA MET A 285 -7.62 -19.91 -2.56
C MET A 285 -8.84 -19.03 -2.32
N ALA A 286 -9.05 -18.56 -1.11
CA ALA A 286 -10.24 -17.80 -0.77
C ALA A 286 -9.87 -16.51 -0.03
N ALA A 287 -10.63 -15.45 -0.28
CA ALA A 287 -10.58 -14.23 0.50
C ALA A 287 -11.99 -13.84 0.95
N GLY A 288 -12.07 -13.25 2.13
CA GLY A 288 -13.30 -12.72 2.71
C GLY A 288 -12.99 -11.55 3.64
N PRO A 289 -13.96 -10.67 3.92
CA PRO A 289 -13.71 -9.45 4.65
C PRO A 289 -13.33 -9.70 6.11
N PHE A 290 -12.47 -8.83 6.63
CA PHE A 290 -12.34 -8.57 8.04
C PHE A 290 -12.97 -7.22 8.34
N MET A 291 -13.87 -7.17 9.30
CA MET A 291 -14.43 -5.95 9.81
C MET A 291 -14.95 -6.17 11.23
N ASP A 292 -14.47 -5.37 12.15
CA ASP A 292 -14.87 -5.39 13.55
C ASP A 292 -15.68 -4.14 13.96
N ALA A 293 -16.17 -3.39 12.98
CA ALA A 293 -17.07 -2.27 13.18
C ALA A 293 -18.54 -2.70 13.33
N PRO A 294 -19.37 -1.93 14.02
CA PRO A 294 -20.80 -2.23 14.19
C PRO A 294 -21.63 -1.87 12.92
N VAL A 295 -21.09 -2.12 11.75
CA VAL A 295 -21.73 -1.86 10.44
C VAL A 295 -21.86 -3.17 9.67
N SER A 296 -22.80 -3.21 8.72
CA SER A 296 -22.96 -4.39 7.87
C SER A 296 -21.76 -4.56 6.95
N VAL A 297 -21.24 -5.78 6.88
CA VAL A 297 -20.14 -6.15 5.99
C VAL A 297 -20.62 -7.01 4.83
N ASP A 298 -19.92 -6.92 3.72
CA ASP A 298 -20.04 -7.95 2.68
C ASP A 298 -19.41 -9.25 3.21
N ASN A 299 -20.23 -10.25 3.45
CA ASN A 299 -19.81 -11.57 3.95
C ASN A 299 -19.49 -12.57 2.84
N LYS A 300 -19.46 -12.12 1.58
CA LYS A 300 -19.21 -12.99 0.43
C LYS A 300 -17.75 -13.38 0.34
N THR A 301 -17.52 -14.65 0.03
CA THR A 301 -16.18 -15.21 -0.16
C THR A 301 -15.84 -15.27 -1.64
N VAL A 302 -14.79 -14.57 -2.06
CA VAL A 302 -14.21 -14.73 -3.40
C VAL A 302 -13.27 -15.95 -3.42
N THR A 303 -13.21 -16.63 -4.58
CA THR A 303 -12.36 -17.81 -4.72
C THR A 303 -11.58 -17.83 -6.03
N ALA A 304 -10.37 -18.39 -5.95
CA ALA A 304 -9.52 -18.80 -7.07
C ALA A 304 -9.08 -20.24 -6.81
N ILE A 305 -8.44 -20.90 -7.76
CA ILE A 305 -8.09 -22.32 -7.64
C ILE A 305 -6.56 -22.50 -7.68
N LEU A 306 -6.03 -23.18 -6.68
CA LEU A 306 -4.72 -23.82 -6.71
C LEU A 306 -4.94 -25.25 -7.22
N GLN A 307 -4.48 -25.53 -8.45
CA GLN A 307 -4.71 -26.80 -9.13
C GLN A 307 -3.41 -27.58 -9.27
N TYR A 308 -3.36 -28.78 -8.72
CA TYR A 308 -2.23 -29.67 -8.94
C TYR A 308 -2.26 -30.20 -10.37
N LYS A 309 -1.09 -30.18 -11.03
CA LYS A 309 -0.91 -30.64 -12.40
C LYS A 309 -1.36 -32.09 -12.57
N GLY A 310 -2.12 -32.36 -13.62
CA GLY A 310 -2.70 -33.67 -13.90
C GLY A 310 -4.03 -33.96 -13.21
N VAL A 311 -4.51 -33.09 -12.33
CA VAL A 311 -5.85 -33.24 -11.72
C VAL A 311 -6.90 -32.69 -12.69
N PRO A 312 -7.96 -33.46 -13.02
CA PRO A 312 -9.01 -33.03 -13.94
C PRO A 312 -9.77 -31.80 -13.45
N ASN A 313 -10.17 -30.93 -14.36
CA ASN A 313 -10.96 -29.73 -14.06
C ASN A 313 -12.36 -30.03 -13.49
N THR A 314 -12.83 -31.25 -13.61
CA THR A 314 -14.12 -31.72 -13.08
C THR A 314 -14.08 -32.01 -11.56
N VAL A 315 -12.89 -32.10 -10.96
CA VAL A 315 -12.75 -32.28 -9.52
C VAL A 315 -13.20 -31.01 -8.80
N ILE A 316 -14.11 -31.14 -7.85
CA ILE A 316 -14.62 -30.02 -7.06
C ILE A 316 -13.53 -29.55 -6.09
N PRO A 317 -13.14 -28.26 -6.11
CA PRO A 317 -12.12 -27.74 -5.22
C PRO A 317 -12.55 -27.75 -3.74
N ILE A 318 -11.61 -28.00 -2.85
CA ILE A 318 -11.83 -27.95 -1.38
C ILE A 318 -11.82 -26.49 -0.95
N LEU A 319 -12.85 -26.07 -0.18
CA LEU A 319 -12.98 -24.70 0.33
C LEU A 319 -12.29 -24.56 1.71
N PRO A 320 -11.46 -23.52 1.96
CA PRO A 320 -10.95 -23.24 3.29
C PRO A 320 -12.04 -22.63 4.18
N LYS A 321 -11.97 -22.88 5.47
CA LYS A 321 -12.78 -22.16 6.45
C LYS A 321 -12.00 -20.94 6.92
N LEU A 322 -12.31 -19.77 6.35
CA LEU A 322 -11.73 -18.50 6.76
C LEU A 322 -12.09 -18.14 8.21
N PRO A 323 -11.31 -17.28 8.89
CA PRO A 323 -11.72 -16.66 10.15
C PRO A 323 -13.07 -15.94 10.01
N SER A 324 -13.76 -15.75 11.12
CA SER A 324 -14.96 -14.90 11.14
C SER A 324 -14.62 -13.45 10.75
N PRO A 325 -15.49 -12.73 10.04
CA PRO A 325 -15.22 -11.33 9.68
C PRO A 325 -14.83 -10.45 10.87
N ASN A 326 -15.32 -10.72 12.06
CA ASN A 326 -15.03 -9.97 13.28
C ASN A 326 -14.01 -10.69 14.20
N ASP A 327 -13.14 -11.55 13.67
CA ASP A 327 -12.10 -12.23 14.46
C ASP A 327 -10.92 -11.30 14.74
N THR A 328 -11.15 -10.31 15.62
CA THR A 328 -10.15 -9.35 16.09
C THR A 328 -8.98 -10.04 16.78
N SER A 329 -9.24 -11.17 17.47
CA SER A 329 -8.18 -11.92 18.14
C SER A 329 -7.17 -12.47 17.16
N PHE A 330 -7.62 -13.06 16.06
CA PHE A 330 -6.74 -13.50 14.97
C PHE A 330 -5.98 -12.31 14.35
N ALA A 331 -6.68 -11.20 14.09
CA ALA A 331 -6.08 -10.01 13.48
C ALA A 331 -4.92 -9.46 14.32
N LEU A 332 -5.11 -9.33 15.62
CA LEU A 332 -4.08 -8.86 16.56
C LEU A 332 -2.91 -9.86 16.67
N ASP A 333 -3.19 -11.17 16.77
CA ASP A 333 -2.16 -12.22 16.82
C ASP A 333 -1.32 -12.24 15.55
N TYR A 334 -1.96 -12.18 14.38
CA TYR A 334 -1.27 -12.14 13.09
C TYR A 334 -0.33 -10.93 12.98
N ASN A 335 -0.83 -9.73 13.23
CA ASN A 335 -0.03 -8.51 13.20
C ASN A 335 1.08 -8.54 14.27
N GLY A 336 0.80 -9.11 15.44
CA GLY A 336 1.75 -9.30 16.52
C GLY A 336 2.93 -10.23 16.20
N LYS A 337 2.82 -11.10 15.19
CA LYS A 337 3.89 -12.01 14.73
C LYS A 337 4.83 -11.38 13.72
N LEU A 338 4.43 -10.29 13.07
CA LEU A 338 5.24 -9.62 12.06
C LEU A 338 6.52 -9.04 12.68
N ARG A 339 7.67 -9.34 12.10
CA ARG A 339 8.98 -8.83 12.51
C ARG A 339 9.83 -8.59 11.27
N SER A 340 10.58 -7.49 11.24
CA SER A 340 11.64 -7.31 10.23
C SER A 340 12.69 -8.42 10.32
N LEU A 341 13.26 -8.80 9.20
CA LEU A 341 14.28 -9.87 9.15
C LEU A 341 15.47 -9.58 10.05
N ASN A 342 15.90 -8.31 10.09
CA ASN A 342 16.95 -7.77 10.97
C ASN A 342 18.21 -8.63 11.00
N THR A 343 18.84 -8.79 9.85
CA THR A 343 20.15 -9.46 9.68
C THR A 343 21.20 -8.46 9.20
N PRO A 344 22.51 -8.77 9.24
CA PRO A 344 23.54 -7.88 8.71
C PRO A 344 23.31 -7.42 7.26
N ASN A 345 22.73 -8.28 6.41
CA ASN A 345 22.41 -7.95 5.02
C ASN A 345 21.07 -7.19 4.87
N PHE A 346 20.21 -7.26 5.85
CA PHE A 346 18.87 -6.65 5.85
C PHE A 346 18.58 -6.09 7.26
N PRO A 347 19.30 -5.04 7.68
CA PRO A 347 19.16 -4.51 9.04
C PRO A 347 17.85 -3.72 9.20
N ALA A 348 17.24 -3.84 10.37
CA ALA A 348 16.16 -2.95 10.79
C ALA A 348 16.76 -1.69 11.44
N LEU A 349 16.87 -0.61 10.68
CA LEU A 349 17.48 0.65 11.13
C LEU A 349 16.48 1.52 11.88
N VAL A 350 15.95 1.01 12.99
CA VAL A 350 14.93 1.69 13.80
C VAL A 350 15.51 2.96 14.42
N PRO A 351 14.90 4.14 14.22
CA PRO A 351 15.35 5.35 14.90
C PRO A 351 15.15 5.25 16.41
N LEU A 352 16.25 5.26 17.18
CA LEU A 352 16.18 5.17 18.64
C LEU A 352 15.96 6.53 19.29
N LYS A 353 16.60 7.58 18.76
CA LYS A 353 16.37 8.97 19.21
C LYS A 353 15.18 9.54 18.45
N VAL A 354 14.27 10.20 19.17
CA VAL A 354 13.08 10.85 18.61
C VAL A 354 13.22 12.36 18.80
N ASP A 355 13.12 13.10 17.68
CA ASP A 355 13.22 14.55 17.69
C ASP A 355 11.85 15.22 17.83
N ARG A 356 10.79 14.60 17.28
CA ARG A 356 9.42 15.12 17.34
C ARG A 356 8.42 14.00 17.60
N ARG A 357 7.50 14.20 18.55
CA ARG A 357 6.40 13.30 18.88
C ARG A 357 5.09 13.88 18.45
N LEU A 358 4.36 13.13 17.62
CA LEU A 358 3.04 13.46 17.10
C LEU A 358 2.01 12.50 17.69
N PHE A 359 0.83 13.03 18.01
CA PHE A 359 -0.30 12.23 18.43
C PHE A 359 -1.52 12.63 17.62
N TYR A 360 -1.95 11.74 16.72
CA TYR A 360 -3.03 12.00 15.77
C TYR A 360 -4.23 11.13 16.09
N THR A 361 -5.34 11.79 16.41
CA THR A 361 -6.63 11.13 16.60
C THR A 361 -7.35 11.01 15.26
N ILE A 362 -7.93 9.84 15.01
CA ILE A 362 -8.71 9.53 13.83
C ILE A 362 -10.18 9.58 14.22
N GLY A 363 -10.98 10.36 13.53
CA GLY A 363 -12.38 10.49 13.88
C GLY A 363 -13.28 10.59 12.66
N LEU A 364 -14.45 9.96 12.76
CA LEU A 364 -15.56 10.16 11.85
C LEU A 364 -16.46 11.27 12.38
N GLY A 365 -17.12 11.98 11.49
CA GLY A 365 -17.93 13.13 11.87
C GLY A 365 -19.01 13.45 10.86
N ILE A 366 -19.75 14.51 11.15
CA ILE A 366 -20.84 15.03 10.32
C ILE A 366 -20.70 16.53 10.22
N ASN A 367 -20.56 17.03 8.98
CA ASN A 367 -20.49 18.46 8.70
C ASN A 367 -21.79 18.95 8.03
N ALA A 368 -22.10 20.23 8.22
CA ALA A 368 -23.18 20.87 7.47
C ALA A 368 -22.84 20.87 5.97
N CYS A 369 -23.81 20.51 5.16
CA CYS A 369 -23.74 20.50 3.69
C CYS A 369 -25.02 21.09 3.09
N PRO A 370 -25.11 22.42 2.92
CA PRO A 370 -26.31 23.06 2.42
C PRO A 370 -26.69 22.61 1.00
N THR A 371 -25.76 22.07 0.23
CA THR A 371 -25.96 21.56 -1.13
C THR A 371 -26.31 20.07 -1.18
N CYS A 372 -26.18 19.36 -0.06
CA CYS A 372 -26.57 17.95 0.05
C CYS A 372 -28.08 17.83 0.33
N VAL A 373 -28.71 16.80 -0.22
CA VAL A 373 -30.14 16.53 0.00
C VAL A 373 -30.45 16.36 1.49
N ASN A 374 -29.58 15.68 2.24
CA ASN A 374 -29.75 15.45 3.68
C ASN A 374 -29.35 16.67 4.54
N GLY A 375 -28.90 17.78 3.94
CA GLY A 375 -28.40 18.98 4.66
C GLY A 375 -27.08 18.79 5.41
N THR A 376 -26.56 17.57 5.43
CA THR A 376 -25.28 17.19 6.07
C THR A 376 -24.52 16.20 5.19
N ASN A 377 -23.22 16.06 5.44
CA ASN A 377 -22.38 15.02 4.83
C ASN A 377 -21.47 14.36 5.88
N LEU A 378 -21.11 13.13 5.61
CA LEU A 378 -20.08 12.44 6.37
C LEU A 378 -18.74 13.13 6.19
N ALA A 379 -17.98 13.21 7.27
CA ALA A 379 -16.64 13.76 7.31
C ALA A 379 -15.73 12.83 8.11
N ALA A 380 -14.46 12.80 7.72
CA ALA A 380 -13.45 12.10 8.49
C ALA A 380 -12.26 13.05 8.71
N SER A 381 -11.60 12.93 9.85
CA SER A 381 -10.63 13.92 10.28
C SER A 381 -9.44 13.32 11.01
N ILE A 382 -8.30 13.99 10.89
CA ILE A 382 -7.13 13.80 11.76
C ILE A 382 -7.05 15.02 12.67
N ASN A 383 -7.02 14.79 14.00
CA ASN A 383 -7.02 15.87 14.99
C ASN A 383 -8.16 16.89 14.78
N ASN A 384 -9.35 16.39 14.46
CA ASN A 384 -10.55 17.19 14.16
C ASN A 384 -10.40 18.11 12.92
N ILE A 385 -9.49 17.80 12.00
CA ILE A 385 -9.31 18.52 10.74
C ILE A 385 -9.66 17.61 9.58
N THR A 386 -10.74 17.92 8.88
CA THR A 386 -11.11 17.32 7.59
C THR A 386 -10.32 18.02 6.50
N PHE A 387 -9.52 17.27 5.76
CA PHE A 387 -8.67 17.83 4.73
C PHE A 387 -9.47 18.26 3.50
N ILE A 388 -9.23 19.47 3.04
CA ILE A 388 -9.79 20.00 1.78
C ILE A 388 -8.73 19.92 0.69
N MET A 389 -9.07 19.27 -0.41
CA MET A 389 -8.18 19.19 -1.58
C MET A 389 -7.97 20.57 -2.21
N PRO A 390 -6.72 20.99 -2.43
CA PRO A 390 -6.44 22.26 -3.11
C PRO A 390 -6.71 22.16 -4.62
N LYS A 391 -6.71 23.31 -5.30
CA LYS A 391 -6.84 23.39 -6.76
C LYS A 391 -5.49 23.37 -7.48
N ILE A 392 -4.40 23.57 -6.74
CA ILE A 392 -3.02 23.57 -7.24
C ILE A 392 -2.27 22.47 -6.47
N ALA A 393 -1.43 21.69 -7.14
CA ALA A 393 -0.64 20.65 -6.48
C ALA A 393 0.24 21.25 -5.37
N LEU A 394 0.16 20.65 -4.19
CA LEU A 394 0.88 21.13 -2.99
C LEU A 394 2.39 21.16 -3.18
N LEU A 395 2.96 20.14 -3.84
CA LEU A 395 4.38 20.11 -4.15
C LEU A 395 4.80 21.28 -5.05
N LYS A 396 3.98 21.60 -6.06
CA LYS A 396 4.19 22.77 -6.91
C LYS A 396 4.13 24.07 -6.10
N ALA A 397 3.12 24.20 -5.26
CA ALA A 397 2.95 25.38 -4.41
C ALA A 397 4.11 25.53 -3.42
N HIS A 398 4.59 24.41 -2.84
CA HIS A 398 5.77 24.42 -1.97
C HIS A 398 7.04 24.79 -2.72
N TYR A 399 7.33 24.14 -3.85
CA TYR A 399 8.55 24.35 -4.62
C TYR A 399 8.70 25.79 -5.14
N PHE A 400 7.61 26.39 -5.63
CA PHE A 400 7.58 27.75 -6.17
C PHE A 400 7.13 28.80 -5.14
N ASN A 401 6.95 28.44 -3.87
CA ASN A 401 6.49 29.32 -2.79
C ASN A 401 5.18 30.08 -3.14
N LEU A 402 4.21 29.40 -3.75
CA LEU A 402 2.93 29.99 -4.12
C LEU A 402 2.07 30.24 -2.86
N PRO A 403 1.67 31.48 -2.56
CA PRO A 403 0.90 31.81 -1.36
C PRO A 403 -0.57 31.35 -1.47
N GLY A 404 -1.22 31.14 -0.33
CA GLY A 404 -2.67 30.91 -0.24
C GLY A 404 -3.15 29.52 -0.63
N VAL A 405 -2.26 28.57 -0.99
CA VAL A 405 -2.65 27.21 -1.38
C VAL A 405 -2.84 26.31 -0.15
N PHE A 406 -2.00 26.45 0.86
CA PHE A 406 -2.04 25.68 2.09
C PHE A 406 -1.50 26.47 3.29
N ARG A 407 -1.73 25.94 4.50
CA ARG A 407 -1.15 26.44 5.74
C ARG A 407 -0.27 25.37 6.36
N THR A 408 0.78 25.76 7.10
CA THR A 408 1.72 24.82 7.77
C THR A 408 1.49 24.76 9.28
N ASP A 409 0.24 24.82 9.70
CA ASP A 409 -0.21 24.89 11.08
C ASP A 409 -1.01 23.65 11.50
N PHE A 410 -0.72 22.51 10.91
CA PHE A 410 -1.35 21.25 11.32
C PHE A 410 -0.92 20.91 12.75
N PRO A 411 -1.88 20.67 13.69
CA PRO A 411 -1.54 20.50 15.10
C PRO A 411 -0.88 19.15 15.38
N ASP A 412 0.16 19.14 16.21
CA ASP A 412 0.88 17.93 16.64
C ASP A 412 0.03 17.02 17.53
N ARG A 413 -1.05 17.54 18.10
CA ARG A 413 -1.97 16.86 19.02
C ARG A 413 -3.40 17.31 18.77
N PRO A 414 -4.42 16.50 19.15
CA PRO A 414 -5.80 16.91 19.02
C PRO A 414 -6.09 18.15 19.89
N PRO A 415 -7.03 19.00 19.47
CA PRO A 415 -7.36 20.24 20.19
C PRO A 415 -7.97 19.97 21.57
N LYS A 416 -8.57 18.80 21.76
CA LYS A 416 -9.15 18.34 23.03
C LYS A 416 -8.79 16.88 23.27
N ALA A 417 -8.44 16.55 24.50
CA ALA A 417 -8.31 15.18 24.95
C ALA A 417 -9.65 14.71 25.54
N PHE A 418 -10.02 13.48 25.26
CA PHE A 418 -11.20 12.81 25.79
C PHE A 418 -10.91 11.30 25.91
N ASN A 419 -11.85 10.52 26.40
CA ASN A 419 -11.73 9.07 26.35
C ASN A 419 -12.02 8.58 24.92
N TYR A 420 -10.97 8.33 24.15
CA TYR A 420 -11.05 8.01 22.73
C TYR A 420 -11.74 6.67 22.45
N THR A 421 -11.74 5.76 23.41
CA THR A 421 -12.25 4.37 23.26
C THR A 421 -13.41 4.07 24.20
N GLY A 422 -14.07 5.12 24.72
CA GLY A 422 -15.27 4.98 25.54
C GLY A 422 -16.53 4.69 24.74
N VAL A 423 -17.68 5.00 25.33
CA VAL A 423 -18.99 4.90 24.66
C VAL A 423 -18.97 5.81 23.40
N PRO A 424 -19.52 5.36 22.25
CA PRO A 424 -19.58 6.17 21.05
C PRO A 424 -20.20 7.55 21.27
N LEU A 425 -19.51 8.58 20.80
CA LEU A 425 -19.96 9.96 20.85
C LEU A 425 -20.76 10.27 19.59
N THR A 426 -22.03 10.69 19.76
CA THR A 426 -22.98 10.96 18.67
C THR A 426 -23.39 12.42 18.56
N ALA A 427 -22.84 13.28 19.41
CA ALA A 427 -23.11 14.72 19.42
C ALA A 427 -21.83 15.54 19.18
N ASN A 428 -22.00 16.74 18.63
CA ASN A 428 -20.90 17.67 18.33
C ASN A 428 -19.83 17.05 17.40
N LEU A 429 -20.27 16.35 16.38
CA LEU A 429 -19.44 15.62 15.43
C LEU A 429 -18.85 16.49 14.31
N GLY A 430 -19.09 17.81 14.34
CA GLY A 430 -18.56 18.75 13.35
C GLY A 430 -17.04 18.85 13.41
N THR A 431 -16.41 18.94 12.26
CA THR A 431 -14.95 19.07 12.11
C THR A 431 -14.56 20.44 11.56
N SER A 432 -13.32 20.85 11.82
CA SER A 432 -12.72 21.98 11.11
C SER A 432 -12.25 21.52 9.73
N THR A 433 -12.38 22.37 8.72
CA THR A 433 -11.98 22.05 7.36
C THR A 433 -10.78 22.89 6.91
N GLY A 434 -9.89 22.35 6.11
CA GLY A 434 -8.79 23.12 5.53
C GLY A 434 -7.67 22.29 4.91
N THR A 435 -6.88 22.94 4.07
CA THR A 435 -5.63 22.39 3.53
C THR A 435 -4.49 22.77 4.48
N ARG A 436 -4.32 21.97 5.54
CA ARG A 436 -3.32 22.20 6.59
C ARG A 436 -2.28 21.10 6.58
N LEU A 437 -1.00 21.47 6.58
CA LEU A 437 0.14 20.57 6.46
C LEU A 437 1.02 20.64 7.71
N SER A 438 1.67 19.53 8.05
CA SER A 438 2.69 19.49 9.10
C SER A 438 4.06 19.73 8.48
N ARG A 439 4.71 20.85 8.82
CA ARG A 439 6.06 21.18 8.37
C ARG A 439 7.09 20.45 9.22
N VAL A 440 8.07 19.80 8.59
CA VAL A 440 9.13 19.01 9.23
C VAL A 440 10.48 19.41 8.64
N LYS A 441 11.46 19.64 9.50
CA LYS A 441 12.84 19.87 9.07
C LYS A 441 13.43 18.58 8.48
N PHE A 442 14.27 18.73 7.48
CA PHE A 442 15.01 17.60 6.91
C PHE A 442 15.73 16.80 7.99
N ASN A 443 15.74 15.48 7.86
CA ASN A 443 16.40 14.53 8.75
C ASN A 443 15.85 14.45 10.19
N THR A 444 14.67 15.05 10.46
CA THR A 444 13.97 14.89 11.75
C THR A 444 13.47 13.47 11.93
N THR A 445 13.72 12.87 13.08
CA THR A 445 13.12 11.60 13.47
C THR A 445 11.76 11.84 14.12
N ILE A 446 10.74 11.24 13.55
CA ILE A 446 9.35 11.34 13.98
C ILE A 446 8.90 10.04 14.64
N GLU A 447 8.28 10.18 15.81
CA GLU A 447 7.41 9.17 16.41
C GLU A 447 5.97 9.66 16.30
N LEU A 448 5.13 8.92 15.60
CA LEU A 448 3.72 9.24 15.40
C LEU A 448 2.87 8.13 15.98
N VAL A 449 1.97 8.51 16.88
CA VAL A 449 0.89 7.63 17.36
C VAL A 449 -0.40 8.00 16.63
N LEU A 450 -0.99 7.02 16.00
CA LEU A 450 -2.32 7.07 15.39
C LEU A 450 -3.30 6.43 16.38
N GLN A 451 -4.29 7.16 16.86
CA GLN A 451 -5.29 6.72 17.82
C GLN A 451 -6.66 6.73 17.16
N ASP A 452 -7.28 5.57 17.03
CA ASP A 452 -8.69 5.47 16.67
C ASP A 452 -9.59 6.04 17.77
N THR A 453 -10.75 6.56 17.36
CA THR A 453 -11.69 7.19 18.31
C THR A 453 -13.11 6.67 18.15
N ASN A 454 -13.89 6.86 19.21
CA ASN A 454 -15.30 6.53 19.29
C ASN A 454 -16.24 7.63 18.75
N LEU A 455 -15.73 8.50 17.88
CA LEU A 455 -16.54 9.55 17.23
C LEU A 455 -17.40 8.92 16.12
N LEU A 456 -18.70 9.01 16.23
CA LEU A 456 -19.75 8.44 15.39
C LEU A 456 -19.77 6.90 15.45
N THR A 457 -18.72 6.23 15.02
CA THR A 457 -18.49 4.79 15.11
C THR A 457 -17.00 4.51 15.27
N VAL A 458 -16.66 3.30 15.69
CA VAL A 458 -15.27 2.81 15.75
C VAL A 458 -15.06 1.80 14.62
N GLU A 459 -13.91 1.88 13.97
CA GLU A 459 -13.50 0.91 12.93
C GLU A 459 -11.99 0.95 12.71
N SER A 460 -11.44 -0.09 12.10
CA SER A 460 -10.03 -0.14 11.77
C SER A 460 -9.70 0.78 10.58
N HIS A 461 -8.47 1.31 10.56
CA HIS A 461 -8.02 2.24 9.53
C HIS A 461 -6.64 1.87 9.01
N PRO A 462 -6.48 1.36 7.77
CA PRO A 462 -5.18 1.23 7.14
C PRO A 462 -4.64 2.61 6.73
N PHE A 463 -3.56 3.07 7.38
CA PHE A 463 -2.91 4.34 7.07
C PHE A 463 -1.67 4.14 6.20
N HIS A 464 -1.60 4.89 5.11
CA HIS A 464 -0.47 4.94 4.19
C HIS A 464 0.27 6.27 4.28
N LEU A 465 1.61 6.20 4.24
CA LEU A 465 2.49 7.35 4.15
C LEU A 465 3.30 7.29 2.86
N HIS A 466 3.11 8.27 1.98
CA HIS A 466 3.86 8.40 0.74
C HIS A 466 5.32 8.79 1.00
N GLY A 467 6.21 8.33 0.12
CA GLY A 467 7.61 8.71 0.13
C GLY A 467 8.49 8.04 1.20
N TYR A 468 7.90 7.25 2.09
CA TYR A 468 8.58 6.63 3.23
C TYR A 468 8.14 5.21 3.49
N ASN A 469 9.07 4.42 4.03
CA ASN A 469 8.73 3.35 4.94
C ASN A 469 8.85 3.86 6.38
N PHE A 470 8.13 3.21 7.29
CA PHE A 470 8.19 3.46 8.71
C PHE A 470 8.23 2.15 9.50
N PHE A 471 8.79 2.19 10.70
CA PHE A 471 8.81 1.08 11.64
C PHE A 471 7.57 1.13 12.53
N VAL A 472 6.81 0.03 12.58
CA VAL A 472 5.66 -0.12 13.49
C VAL A 472 6.19 -0.57 14.85
N VAL A 473 6.46 0.40 15.73
CA VAL A 473 7.14 0.12 17.01
C VAL A 473 6.19 -0.39 18.09
N GLY A 474 4.89 -0.10 17.98
CA GLY A 474 3.89 -0.56 18.94
C GLY A 474 2.47 -0.48 18.38
N THR A 475 1.62 -1.34 18.92
CA THR A 475 0.16 -1.30 18.70
C THR A 475 -0.53 -1.76 19.98
N GLY A 476 -1.75 -1.29 20.19
CA GLY A 476 -2.52 -1.65 21.37
C GLY A 476 -4.00 -1.32 21.21
N VAL A 477 -4.79 -1.87 22.11
CA VAL A 477 -6.24 -1.61 22.24
C VAL A 477 -6.45 -0.63 23.41
N GLY A 478 -7.45 0.23 23.32
CA GLY A 478 -7.72 1.27 24.30
C GLY A 478 -7.01 2.59 23.99
N ASN A 479 -7.01 3.48 24.96
CA ASN A 479 -6.33 4.77 24.85
C ASN A 479 -4.81 4.58 24.98
N PHE A 480 -4.03 5.20 24.12
CA PHE A 480 -2.58 5.25 24.27
C PHE A 480 -2.18 6.04 25.52
N ASP A 481 -1.37 5.42 26.37
CA ASP A 481 -0.78 6.08 27.53
C ASP A 481 0.69 6.47 27.24
N PRO A 482 0.98 7.77 27.09
CA PRO A 482 2.34 8.24 26.78
C PRO A 482 3.37 7.98 27.91
N LYS A 483 2.93 7.57 29.10
CA LYS A 483 3.82 7.26 30.24
C LYS A 483 4.23 5.80 30.26
N THR A 484 3.34 4.88 29.90
CA THR A 484 3.53 3.44 30.08
C THR A 484 3.72 2.67 28.77
N ASP A 485 3.03 3.04 27.68
CA ASP A 485 3.06 2.28 26.43
C ASP A 485 4.40 2.35 25.68
N PRO A 486 5.15 3.48 25.66
CA PRO A 486 6.44 3.51 25.01
C PRO A 486 7.47 2.50 25.55
N ALA A 487 7.34 2.09 26.81
CA ALA A 487 8.18 1.05 27.40
C ALA A 487 7.97 -0.35 26.78
N LYS A 488 6.84 -0.55 26.11
CA LYS A 488 6.48 -1.82 25.43
C LYS A 488 6.88 -1.84 23.96
N PHE A 489 7.43 -0.77 23.42
CA PHE A 489 7.77 -0.67 22.00
C PHE A 489 8.86 -1.65 21.61
N ASN A 490 8.66 -2.33 20.48
CA ASN A 490 9.70 -3.12 19.84
C ASN A 490 10.64 -2.19 19.07
N LEU A 491 11.85 -1.98 19.58
CA LEU A 491 12.89 -1.17 18.94
C LEU A 491 14.05 -2.01 18.38
N ILE A 492 13.89 -3.34 18.34
CA ILE A 492 14.91 -4.27 17.87
C ILE A 492 14.61 -4.72 16.43
N ASP A 493 13.41 -5.21 16.19
CA ASP A 493 13.00 -5.80 14.92
C ASP A 493 11.55 -5.52 14.56
N PRO A 494 11.02 -4.29 14.81
CA PRO A 494 9.64 -3.97 14.46
C PRO A 494 9.43 -4.15 12.95
N PRO A 495 8.22 -4.53 12.50
CA PRO A 495 7.95 -4.60 11.07
C PRO A 495 8.12 -3.21 10.43
N GLU A 496 8.81 -3.16 9.27
CA GLU A 496 8.92 -1.98 8.44
C GLU A 496 7.87 -2.07 7.33
N ARG A 497 7.07 -1.01 7.17
CA ARG A 497 5.94 -0.95 6.24
C ARG A 497 5.79 0.45 5.65
N ASN A 498 4.95 0.57 4.61
CA ASN A 498 4.45 1.86 4.12
C ASN A 498 2.95 2.05 4.41
N THR A 499 2.24 0.99 4.78
CA THR A 499 0.81 0.99 5.10
C THR A 499 0.55 0.13 6.34
N VAL A 500 -0.09 0.69 7.36
CA VAL A 500 -0.32 0.00 8.65
C VAL A 500 -1.75 0.15 9.13
N GLY A 501 -2.34 -0.91 9.65
CA GLY A 501 -3.64 -0.87 10.32
C GLY A 501 -3.57 -0.16 11.68
N VAL A 502 -4.55 0.69 11.95
CA VAL A 502 -4.87 1.18 13.29
C VAL A 502 -6.07 0.37 13.77
N PRO A 503 -5.93 -0.44 14.83
CA PRO A 503 -7.02 -1.33 15.24
C PRO A 503 -8.21 -0.54 15.80
N THR A 504 -9.39 -1.08 15.61
CA THR A 504 -10.65 -0.57 16.15
C THR A 504 -10.54 -0.32 17.66
N GLY A 505 -10.87 0.88 18.08
CA GLY A 505 -10.75 1.29 19.50
C GLY A 505 -9.34 1.15 20.05
N GLY A 506 -8.31 1.34 19.22
CA GLY A 506 -6.92 1.16 19.60
C GLY A 506 -5.97 2.17 18.96
N TRP A 507 -4.70 1.85 18.98
CA TRP A 507 -3.66 2.75 18.49
C TRP A 507 -2.51 1.98 17.83
N THR A 508 -1.81 2.69 16.94
CA THR A 508 -0.56 2.22 16.31
C THR A 508 0.49 3.33 16.39
N ALA A 509 1.68 2.96 16.87
CA ALA A 509 2.83 3.86 16.96
C ALA A 509 3.85 3.51 15.87
N ILE A 510 4.25 4.50 15.09
CA ILE A 510 5.24 4.37 14.02
C ILE A 510 6.41 5.31 14.23
N ARG A 511 7.60 4.92 13.73
CA ARG A 511 8.79 5.79 13.67
C ARG A 511 9.36 5.82 12.27
N PHE A 512 9.74 6.99 11.81
CA PHE A 512 10.46 7.18 10.56
C PHE A 512 11.38 8.40 10.64
N ARG A 513 12.33 8.48 9.72
CA ARG A 513 13.20 9.65 9.54
C ARG A 513 12.71 10.44 8.34
N ALA A 514 12.51 11.74 8.51
CA ALA A 514 12.09 12.66 7.44
C ALA A 514 13.30 13.08 6.59
N ASP A 515 13.88 12.12 5.87
CA ASP A 515 15.10 12.26 5.05
C ASP A 515 14.82 12.34 3.55
N ASN A 516 13.56 12.43 3.15
CA ASN A 516 13.12 12.60 1.78
C ASN A 516 12.40 13.93 1.63
N PRO A 517 13.04 14.98 1.07
CA PRO A 517 12.43 16.33 0.99
C PRO A 517 11.28 16.35 -0.02
N GLY A 518 10.25 17.17 0.26
CA GLY A 518 9.08 17.31 -0.60
C GLY A 518 7.78 17.43 0.15
N VAL A 519 6.67 17.16 -0.52
CA VAL A 519 5.34 17.10 0.06
C VAL A 519 4.81 15.69 -0.03
N TRP A 520 4.53 15.09 1.12
CA TRP A 520 4.21 13.67 1.23
C TRP A 520 2.84 13.45 1.86
N PHE A 521 1.99 12.76 1.13
CA PHE A 521 0.62 12.49 1.53
C PHE A 521 0.58 11.42 2.62
N MET A 522 -0.28 11.58 3.61
CA MET A 522 -0.63 10.57 4.58
C MET A 522 -2.14 10.48 4.68
N HIS A 523 -2.70 9.30 4.46
CA HIS A 523 -4.14 9.12 4.43
C HIS A 523 -4.57 7.71 4.83
N CYS A 524 -5.82 7.59 5.26
CA CYS A 524 -6.47 6.29 5.37
C CYS A 524 -6.60 5.68 3.97
N HIS A 525 -6.28 4.41 3.82
CA HIS A 525 -6.33 3.75 2.51
C HIS A 525 -7.71 3.13 2.19
N LEU A 526 -8.69 3.25 3.10
CA LEU A 526 -10.09 3.08 2.76
C LEU A 526 -10.52 4.30 1.94
N GLU A 527 -10.98 4.06 0.70
CA GLU A 527 -11.28 5.15 -0.24
C GLU A 527 -12.45 6.00 0.25
N VAL A 528 -13.42 5.39 0.90
CA VAL A 528 -14.55 6.09 1.52
C VAL A 528 -14.09 7.12 2.56
N HIS A 529 -13.13 6.78 3.41
CA HIS A 529 -12.59 7.70 4.42
C HIS A 529 -11.70 8.77 3.80
N THR A 530 -10.90 8.41 2.81
CA THR A 530 -10.10 9.36 2.03
C THR A 530 -11.02 10.38 1.35
N MET A 531 -12.14 9.94 0.79
CA MET A 531 -13.13 10.82 0.20
C MET A 531 -13.74 11.78 1.23
N TRP A 532 -14.01 11.33 2.45
CA TRP A 532 -14.54 12.16 3.54
C TRP A 532 -13.51 13.07 4.20
N GLY A 533 -12.23 12.98 3.82
CA GLY A 533 -11.17 13.89 4.26
C GLY A 533 -10.21 13.34 5.31
N LEU A 534 -10.18 12.02 5.56
CA LEU A 534 -9.22 11.35 6.47
C LEU A 534 -7.83 11.30 5.87
N LYS A 535 -7.21 12.46 5.76
CA LYS A 535 -5.93 12.66 5.09
C LYS A 535 -5.24 13.95 5.56
N MET A 536 -3.94 14.02 5.38
CA MET A 536 -3.11 15.19 5.59
C MET A 536 -1.82 15.08 4.75
N ALA A 537 -0.95 16.06 4.78
CA ALA A 537 0.37 15.97 4.17
C ALA A 537 1.47 16.54 5.07
N PHE A 538 2.65 15.95 4.96
CA PHE A 538 3.88 16.52 5.51
C PHE A 538 4.57 17.36 4.45
N VAL A 539 5.11 18.52 4.86
CA VAL A 539 6.12 19.26 4.10
C VAL A 539 7.46 18.97 4.76
N VAL A 540 8.30 18.20 4.11
CA VAL A 540 9.67 17.96 4.54
C VAL A 540 10.58 18.93 3.82
N GLU A 541 11.26 19.77 4.60
CA GLU A 541 12.15 20.81 4.08
C GLU A 541 13.35 20.20 3.33
N ASN A 542 13.97 20.99 2.47
CA ASN A 542 15.22 20.59 1.84
C ASN A 542 16.34 20.47 2.90
N GLY A 543 17.33 19.61 2.64
CA GLY A 543 18.58 19.63 3.38
C GLY A 543 19.48 20.78 2.96
N ASP A 544 20.67 20.83 3.56
CA ASP A 544 21.60 21.97 3.42
C ASP A 544 22.32 22.04 2.07
N THR A 545 22.18 21.02 1.22
CA THR A 545 22.84 20.97 -0.10
C THR A 545 21.84 20.64 -1.23
N PRO A 546 22.17 20.94 -2.49
CA PRO A 546 21.33 20.58 -3.63
C PRO A 546 21.04 19.07 -3.73
N GLU A 547 21.98 18.22 -3.31
CA GLU A 547 21.85 16.75 -3.31
C GLU A 547 20.85 16.25 -2.26
N LEU A 548 20.48 17.07 -1.31
CA LEU A 548 19.50 16.82 -0.26
C LEU A 548 18.20 17.62 -0.46
N SER A 549 18.00 18.15 -1.66
CA SER A 549 16.85 18.98 -2.00
C SER A 549 15.94 18.31 -3.03
N VAL A 550 14.69 18.73 -3.09
CA VAL A 550 13.74 18.30 -4.13
C VAL A 550 14.32 18.61 -5.52
N LEU A 551 14.24 17.63 -6.41
CA LEU A 551 14.63 17.81 -7.80
C LEU A 551 13.74 18.85 -8.49
N PRO A 552 14.22 19.54 -9.56
CA PRO A 552 13.38 20.42 -10.34
C PRO A 552 12.23 19.64 -11.02
N PRO A 553 11.08 20.29 -11.26
CA PRO A 553 9.96 19.65 -11.95
C PRO A 553 10.33 19.25 -13.37
N PRO A 554 9.79 18.13 -13.88
CA PRO A 554 9.98 17.72 -15.27
C PRO A 554 9.29 18.70 -16.23
N LYS A 555 9.74 18.75 -17.50
CA LYS A 555 9.25 19.70 -18.50
C LYS A 555 7.79 19.45 -18.90
N ASP A 556 7.35 18.21 -18.84
CA ASP A 556 5.99 17.76 -19.18
C ASP A 556 5.05 17.71 -17.96
N TYR A 557 5.44 18.36 -16.84
CA TYR A 557 4.63 18.38 -15.62
C TYR A 557 3.22 18.92 -15.89
N PRO A 558 2.15 18.19 -15.52
CA PRO A 558 0.78 18.58 -15.83
C PRO A 558 0.39 19.92 -15.21
N SER A 559 -0.19 20.78 -16.02
CA SER A 559 -0.76 22.04 -15.52
C SER A 559 -2.05 21.79 -14.76
N CYS A 560 -2.29 22.59 -13.74
CA CYS A 560 -3.56 22.58 -13.00
C CYS A 560 -4.65 23.38 -13.74
#